data_ad98bfaecd1678b9b00387f753431b55
#
_entry.id   ad98bfaecd1678b9b00387f753431b55
#
_cell.length_a   1.000
_cell.length_b   1.000
_cell.length_c   1.000
_cell.angle_alpha   90.00
_cell.angle_beta   90.00
_cell.angle_gamma   90.00
#
_symmetry.space_group_name_H-M   'P 1'
#
loop_
_entity.id
_entity.type
_entity.pdbx_description
1 polymer ?
#
loop_
_entity_poly.entity_id
_entity_poly.type
_entity_poly.pdbx_seq_one_letter_code
_entity_poly.pdbx_strand_id
1 'polypeptide(L)'
;LLDAVESLIGPEIYSNPVQHVRLKPPEKLTPMNIKTGKVQLGATPWHQDLGVVNEEADGTDMLTAWIPVWDAMEESGCLHLVPWSHMEGLASHCAGPNAARPGLHIPDDQLRLEDAVSLPMNRGSVLFMHRLTCHGSLPNNSDRVRWSLDLRYNPIGQPTGRGSFPGFVAR
;
A
#
# COMPACT_ATOMS: atom_id res chain seq x y z
N LEU A 1 3.80 9.43 15.97
CA LEU A 1 4.07 8.86 14.66
C LEU A 1 5.51 9.16 14.21
N LEU A 2 5.91 10.44 14.14
CA LEU A 2 7.25 10.81 13.65
C LEU A 2 8.39 10.25 14.52
N ASP A 3 8.24 10.15 15.84
CA ASP A 3 9.27 9.53 16.69
C ASP A 3 9.50 8.04 16.34
N ALA A 4 8.43 7.32 15.97
CA ALA A 4 8.55 5.95 15.50
C ALA A 4 9.19 5.87 14.10
N VAL A 5 8.84 6.81 13.20
CA VAL A 5 9.47 6.92 11.88
C VAL A 5 10.96 7.21 12.03
N GLU A 6 11.33 8.17 12.88
CA GLU A 6 12.72 8.54 13.17
C GLU A 6 13.54 7.34 13.66
N SER A 7 12.97 6.50 14.52
CA SER A 7 13.64 5.30 15.00
C SER A 7 13.94 4.26 13.92
N LEU A 8 13.26 4.33 12.77
CA LEU A 8 13.38 3.39 11.66
C LEU A 8 14.23 3.91 10.50
N ILE A 9 14.11 5.20 10.17
CA ILE A 9 14.80 5.78 8.99
C ILE A 9 15.73 6.96 9.33
N GLY A 10 15.90 7.30 10.61
CA GLY A 10 16.75 8.41 11.06
C GLY A 10 16.01 9.73 11.23
N PRO A 11 16.72 10.77 11.73
CA PRO A 11 16.08 12.01 12.21
C PRO A 11 15.66 12.98 11.12
N GLU A 12 16.21 12.88 9.92
CA GLU A 12 15.91 13.79 8.81
C GLU A 12 14.81 13.21 7.93
N ILE A 13 13.56 13.53 8.26
CA ILE A 13 12.37 12.90 7.68
C ILE A 13 11.74 13.79 6.62
N TYR A 14 11.63 13.27 5.40
CA TYR A 14 10.85 13.86 4.32
C TYR A 14 9.52 13.15 4.17
N SER A 15 8.42 13.91 4.17
CA SER A 15 7.10 13.39 3.81
C SER A 15 7.05 13.20 2.32
N ASN A 16 7.12 11.94 1.87
CA ASN A 16 7.08 11.59 0.46
C ASN A 16 5.76 12.05 -0.17
N PRO A 17 5.76 12.57 -1.42
CA PRO A 17 4.52 13.03 -2.07
C PRO A 17 3.51 11.93 -2.36
N VAL A 18 3.89 10.66 -2.25
CA VAL A 18 2.98 9.52 -2.46
C VAL A 18 2.22 9.23 -1.17
N GLN A 19 1.26 10.09 -0.87
CA GLN A 19 0.36 9.98 0.28
C GLN A 19 -1.05 9.63 -0.21
N HIS A 20 -1.73 8.69 0.44
CA HIS A 20 -3.08 8.32 0.05
C HIS A 20 -4.04 8.36 1.23
N VAL A 21 -5.19 8.95 1.01
CA VAL A 21 -6.40 8.71 1.80
C VAL A 21 -7.22 7.68 1.04
N ARG A 22 -7.42 6.52 1.63
CA ARG A 22 -8.12 5.43 0.97
C ARG A 22 -9.49 5.20 1.57
N LEU A 23 -10.50 5.38 0.75
CA LEU A 23 -11.89 5.03 1.04
C LEU A 23 -12.21 3.75 0.27
N LYS A 24 -12.49 2.67 0.98
CA LYS A 24 -12.90 1.39 0.39
C LYS A 24 -14.38 1.16 0.74
N PRO A 25 -15.30 1.51 -0.17
CA PRO A 25 -16.72 1.25 0.03
C PRO A 25 -17.01 -0.25 -0.01
N PRO A 26 -18.15 -0.71 0.53
CA PRO A 26 -18.64 -2.06 0.33
C PRO A 26 -18.70 -2.42 -1.15
N GLU A 27 -18.22 -3.61 -1.55
CA GLU A 27 -18.21 -4.02 -2.97
C GLU A 27 -19.61 -4.00 -3.59
N LYS A 28 -20.63 -4.40 -2.84
CA LYS A 28 -22.03 -4.38 -3.28
C LYS A 28 -22.56 -2.99 -3.65
N LEU A 29 -21.92 -1.92 -3.15
CA LEU A 29 -22.29 -0.53 -3.44
C LEU A 29 -21.37 0.11 -4.50
N THR A 30 -20.38 -0.62 -4.98
CA THR A 30 -19.39 -0.10 -5.92
C THR A 30 -19.79 -0.45 -7.35
N PRO A 31 -19.80 0.53 -8.27
CA PRO A 31 -20.11 0.26 -9.67
C PRO A 31 -19.17 -0.78 -10.27
N MET A 32 -19.71 -1.70 -11.04
CA MET A 32 -18.91 -2.61 -11.84
C MET A 32 -18.42 -1.91 -13.10
N ASN A 33 -17.18 -2.17 -13.47
CA ASN A 33 -16.67 -1.79 -14.77
C ASN A 33 -17.30 -2.70 -15.83
N ILE A 34 -18.12 -2.12 -16.72
CA ILE A 34 -18.86 -2.86 -17.75
C ILE A 34 -17.93 -3.66 -18.68
N LYS A 35 -16.72 -3.18 -18.92
CA LYS A 35 -15.76 -3.84 -19.83
C LYS A 35 -15.05 -5.03 -19.19
N THR A 36 -14.78 -4.98 -17.89
CA THR A 36 -14.00 -6.00 -17.19
C THR A 36 -14.82 -6.91 -16.29
N GLY A 37 -16.08 -6.55 -16.00
CA GLY A 37 -16.92 -7.26 -15.04
C GLY A 37 -16.43 -7.19 -13.59
N LYS A 38 -15.43 -6.34 -13.28
CA LYS A 38 -14.86 -6.20 -11.95
C LYS A 38 -15.35 -4.93 -11.26
N VAL A 39 -15.42 -4.95 -9.93
CA VAL A 39 -15.72 -3.77 -9.12
C VAL A 39 -14.61 -2.72 -9.25
N GLN A 40 -15.00 -1.46 -9.39
CA GLN A 40 -14.05 -0.37 -9.65
C GLN A 40 -13.14 -0.06 -8.44
N LEU A 41 -13.60 -0.28 -7.23
CA LEU A 41 -12.89 0.01 -5.97
C LEU A 41 -12.76 -1.23 -5.09
N GLY A 42 -12.54 -2.38 -5.69
CA GLY A 42 -12.42 -3.66 -5.00
C GLY A 42 -11.14 -3.83 -4.18
N ALA A 43 -10.71 -5.07 -4.05
CA ALA A 43 -9.43 -5.41 -3.41
C ALA A 43 -8.25 -4.67 -4.05
N THR A 44 -7.26 -4.28 -3.24
CA THR A 44 -6.00 -3.77 -3.78
C THR A 44 -5.15 -4.95 -4.20
N PRO A 45 -4.72 -5.03 -5.46
CA PRO A 45 -3.86 -6.11 -5.93
C PRO A 45 -2.55 -6.18 -5.16
N TRP A 46 -1.91 -7.35 -5.21
CA TRP A 46 -0.58 -7.55 -4.65
C TRP A 46 0.44 -6.63 -5.31
N HIS A 47 1.20 -5.93 -4.50
CA HIS A 47 2.27 -5.04 -4.95
C HIS A 47 3.30 -4.81 -3.84
N GLN A 48 4.41 -4.23 -4.23
CA GLN A 48 5.39 -3.61 -3.34
C GLN A 48 5.34 -2.10 -3.58
N ASP A 49 5.48 -1.30 -2.54
CA ASP A 49 5.41 0.16 -2.69
C ASP A 49 6.50 0.70 -3.61
N LEU A 50 7.68 0.09 -3.60
CA LEU A 50 8.78 0.43 -4.52
C LEU A 50 8.42 0.12 -5.98
N GLY A 51 7.69 -0.94 -6.25
CA GLY A 51 7.32 -1.36 -7.60
C GLY A 51 6.30 -0.46 -8.30
N VAL A 52 5.73 0.53 -7.59
CA VAL A 52 4.74 1.46 -8.15
C VAL A 52 5.20 2.93 -8.16
N VAL A 53 6.47 3.17 -7.88
CA VAL A 53 7.15 4.47 -8.07
C VAL A 53 8.17 4.37 -9.20
N ASN A 54 8.74 5.50 -9.61
CA ASN A 54 9.75 5.51 -10.68
C ASN A 54 11.08 4.95 -10.17
N GLU A 55 11.86 4.34 -11.07
CA GLU A 55 13.14 3.67 -10.79
C GLU A 55 14.20 4.56 -10.14
N GLU A 56 14.09 5.88 -10.26
CA GLU A 56 14.98 6.82 -9.57
C GLU A 56 14.95 6.65 -8.04
N ALA A 57 13.88 6.07 -7.51
CA ALA A 57 13.71 5.80 -6.08
C ALA A 57 14.11 4.37 -5.64
N ASP A 58 14.71 3.56 -6.50
CA ASP A 58 15.06 2.16 -6.18
C ASP A 58 15.99 2.06 -4.95
N GLY A 59 16.86 3.04 -4.78
CA GLY A 59 17.76 3.14 -3.61
C GLY A 59 17.17 3.86 -2.40
N THR A 60 15.92 4.35 -2.48
CA THR A 60 15.32 5.15 -1.41
C THR A 60 14.81 4.29 -0.26
N ASP A 61 15.16 4.68 0.97
CA ASP A 61 14.70 4.02 2.19
C ASP A 61 13.27 4.47 2.55
N MET A 62 12.34 4.12 1.67
CA MET A 62 10.93 4.47 1.83
C MET A 62 10.26 3.58 2.86
N LEU A 63 9.65 4.21 3.85
CA LEU A 63 8.85 3.59 4.90
C LEU A 63 7.37 3.95 4.70
N THR A 64 6.51 2.96 4.69
CA THR A 64 5.07 3.18 4.67
C THR A 64 4.48 3.00 6.07
N ALA A 65 3.72 3.99 6.51
CA ALA A 65 2.88 3.94 7.71
C ALA A 65 1.42 3.84 7.30
N TRP A 66 0.84 2.65 7.43
CA TRP A 66 -0.57 2.42 7.15
C TRP A 66 -1.39 2.53 8.43
N ILE A 67 -2.42 3.38 8.42
CA ILE A 67 -3.21 3.74 9.59
C ILE A 67 -4.69 3.58 9.29
N PRO A 68 -5.40 2.61 9.90
CA PRO A 68 -6.84 2.52 9.80
C PRO A 68 -7.50 3.63 10.64
N VAL A 69 -8.37 4.43 10.02
CA VAL A 69 -9.18 5.46 10.68
C VAL A 69 -10.42 4.82 11.34
N TRP A 70 -10.91 3.72 10.77
CA TRP A 70 -11.91 2.82 11.33
C TRP A 70 -11.32 1.41 11.45
N ASP A 71 -11.89 0.57 12.30
CA ASP A 71 -11.46 -0.81 12.45
C ASP A 71 -11.45 -1.49 11.08
N ALA A 72 -10.30 -2.01 10.70
CA ALA A 72 -10.07 -2.69 9.43
C ALA A 72 -10.00 -4.20 9.68
N MET A 73 -11.15 -4.85 9.65
CA MET A 73 -11.29 -6.29 9.82
C MET A 73 -11.27 -7.00 8.46
N GLU A 74 -11.19 -8.31 8.43
CA GLU A 74 -11.18 -9.08 7.19
C GLU A 74 -12.39 -8.77 6.33
N GLU A 75 -13.57 -8.75 6.94
CA GLU A 75 -14.84 -8.44 6.27
C GLU A 75 -14.88 -7.04 5.67
N SER A 76 -14.17 -6.06 6.27
CA SER A 76 -14.11 -4.68 5.78
C SER A 76 -12.92 -4.41 4.86
N GLY A 77 -12.16 -5.45 4.52
CA GLY A 77 -11.05 -5.37 3.58
C GLY A 77 -9.76 -4.84 4.21
N CYS A 78 -9.31 -5.47 5.32
CA CYS A 78 -8.01 -5.20 5.91
C CYS A 78 -6.87 -5.47 4.92
N LEU A 79 -5.66 -5.09 5.30
CA LEU A 79 -4.47 -5.48 4.55
C LEU A 79 -4.22 -6.99 4.70
N HIS A 80 -3.54 -7.52 3.70
CA HIS A 80 -2.87 -8.80 3.77
C HIS A 80 -1.44 -8.64 3.24
N LEU A 81 -0.51 -9.42 3.73
CA LEU A 81 0.88 -9.39 3.30
C LEU A 81 1.51 -10.78 3.34
N VAL A 82 2.63 -10.92 2.63
CA VAL A 82 3.50 -12.09 2.72
C VAL A 82 4.65 -11.75 3.68
N PRO A 83 4.72 -12.36 4.86
CA PRO A 83 5.80 -12.13 5.82
C PRO A 83 7.17 -12.40 5.19
N TRP A 84 8.17 -11.59 5.53
CA TRP A 84 9.55 -11.69 5.07
C TRP A 84 9.78 -11.48 3.56
N SER A 85 8.73 -11.22 2.77
CA SER A 85 8.86 -10.98 1.32
C SER A 85 9.80 -9.84 0.96
N HIS A 86 10.02 -8.87 1.86
CA HIS A 86 10.96 -7.78 1.65
C HIS A 86 12.43 -8.25 1.53
N MET A 87 12.75 -9.46 2.00
CA MET A 87 14.09 -10.05 1.89
C MET A 87 14.37 -10.66 0.51
N GLU A 88 13.35 -10.82 -0.32
CA GLU A 88 13.44 -11.46 -1.64
C GLU A 88 13.72 -10.45 -2.78
N GLY A 89 13.78 -9.16 -2.44
CA GLY A 89 14.01 -8.10 -3.41
C GLY A 89 12.73 -7.60 -4.09
N LEU A 90 12.91 -6.86 -5.18
CA LEU A 90 11.81 -6.30 -5.96
C LEU A 90 11.27 -7.35 -6.94
N ALA A 91 10.02 -7.73 -6.76
CA ALA A 91 9.29 -8.61 -7.66
C ALA A 91 8.91 -7.88 -8.97
N SER A 92 8.66 -8.64 -10.03
CA SER A 92 8.16 -8.06 -11.28
C SER A 92 6.72 -7.55 -11.10
N HIS A 93 6.50 -6.28 -11.45
CA HIS A 93 5.19 -5.67 -11.47
C HIS A 93 4.68 -5.55 -12.89
N CYS A 94 3.53 -6.14 -13.18
CA CYS A 94 2.94 -6.18 -14.51
C CYS A 94 1.61 -5.42 -14.56
N ALA A 95 1.34 -4.78 -15.70
CA ALA A 95 0.01 -4.26 -15.97
C ALA A 95 -0.93 -5.44 -16.21
N GLY A 96 -1.96 -5.60 -15.39
CA GLY A 96 -2.92 -6.68 -15.56
C GLY A 96 -3.76 -6.51 -16.83
N PRO A 97 -3.99 -7.58 -17.61
CA PRO A 97 -4.78 -7.52 -18.84
C PRO A 97 -6.25 -7.12 -18.58
N ASN A 98 -6.70 -7.24 -17.35
CA ASN A 98 -8.06 -6.95 -16.91
C ASN A 98 -8.12 -5.99 -15.74
N ALA A 99 -7.12 -5.12 -15.57
CA ALA A 99 -7.13 -4.18 -14.48
C ALA A 99 -8.31 -3.21 -14.63
N ALA A 100 -9.26 -3.28 -13.71
CA ALA A 100 -10.30 -2.25 -13.56
C ALA A 100 -9.68 -0.89 -13.22
N ARG A 101 -8.42 -0.90 -12.76
CA ARG A 101 -7.52 0.24 -12.62
C ARG A 101 -6.25 -0.04 -13.41
N PRO A 102 -5.77 0.92 -14.20
CA PRO A 102 -4.40 0.85 -14.68
C PRO A 102 -3.50 0.90 -13.44
N GLY A 103 -2.75 -0.15 -13.20
CA GLY A 103 -1.83 -0.27 -12.08
C GLY A 103 -0.94 -1.48 -12.25
N LEU A 104 0.25 -1.35 -11.73
CA LEU A 104 1.19 -2.45 -11.67
C LEU A 104 0.83 -3.35 -10.49
N HIS A 105 0.89 -4.65 -10.67
CA HIS A 105 0.69 -5.66 -9.64
C HIS A 105 1.65 -6.82 -9.83
N ILE A 106 1.91 -7.54 -8.76
CA ILE A 106 2.71 -8.76 -8.79
C ILE A 106 1.78 -9.91 -9.24
N PRO A 107 2.11 -10.68 -10.29
CA PRO A 107 1.38 -11.88 -10.65
C PRO A 107 1.34 -12.91 -9.51
N ASP A 108 0.21 -13.61 -9.37
CA ASP A 108 0.00 -14.55 -8.26
C ASP A 108 1.01 -15.70 -8.25
N ASP A 109 1.52 -16.11 -9.41
CA ASP A 109 2.55 -17.16 -9.58
C ASP A 109 3.95 -16.73 -9.12
N GLN A 110 4.15 -15.46 -8.82
CA GLN A 110 5.39 -14.91 -8.26
C GLN A 110 5.30 -14.66 -6.75
N LEU A 111 4.22 -15.05 -6.11
CA LEU A 111 3.96 -14.84 -4.69
C LEU A 111 3.82 -16.18 -3.97
N ARG A 112 4.33 -16.23 -2.74
CA ARG A 112 4.06 -17.34 -1.82
C ARG A 112 2.72 -17.10 -1.12
N LEU A 113 1.61 -17.26 -1.87
CA LEU A 113 0.26 -16.96 -1.35
C LEU A 113 -0.15 -17.86 -0.18
N GLU A 114 0.45 -19.05 -0.06
CA GLU A 114 0.28 -19.95 1.08
C GLU A 114 0.81 -19.37 2.40
N ASP A 115 1.77 -18.44 2.31
CA ASP A 115 2.33 -17.75 3.47
C ASP A 115 1.61 -16.43 3.79
N ALA A 116 0.66 -16.03 2.94
CA ALA A 116 -0.02 -14.74 3.11
C ALA A 116 -0.87 -14.72 4.38
N VAL A 117 -0.77 -13.63 5.12
CA VAL A 117 -1.52 -13.40 6.35
C VAL A 117 -2.39 -12.16 6.25
N SER A 118 -3.63 -12.25 6.73
CA SER A 118 -4.49 -11.09 6.93
C SER A 118 -4.06 -10.33 8.18
N LEU A 119 -4.21 -9.00 8.14
CA LEU A 119 -3.88 -8.11 9.25
C LEU A 119 -5.11 -7.31 9.70
N PRO A 120 -6.02 -7.91 10.47
CA PRO A 120 -7.06 -7.14 11.13
C PRO A 120 -6.44 -6.13 12.10
N MET A 121 -6.85 -4.87 12.00
CA MET A 121 -6.29 -3.79 12.82
C MET A 121 -7.38 -2.88 13.35
N ASN A 122 -7.29 -2.54 14.64
CA ASN A 122 -8.15 -1.55 15.24
C ASN A 122 -7.79 -0.15 14.77
N ARG A 123 -8.77 0.74 14.74
CA ARG A 123 -8.58 2.16 14.45
C ARG A 123 -7.45 2.77 15.29
N GLY A 124 -6.63 3.61 14.67
CA GLY A 124 -5.53 4.29 15.33
C GLY A 124 -4.27 3.45 15.54
N SER A 125 -4.31 2.15 15.21
CA SER A 125 -3.09 1.35 15.10
C SER A 125 -2.25 1.84 13.92
N VAL A 126 -0.96 1.54 13.93
CA VAL A 126 -0.05 1.85 12.80
C VAL A 126 0.69 0.60 12.40
N LEU A 127 0.65 0.27 11.12
CA LEU A 127 1.52 -0.74 10.52
C LEU A 127 2.64 -0.04 9.76
N PHE A 128 3.88 -0.29 10.16
CA PHE A 128 5.03 0.14 9.38
C PHE A 128 5.46 -0.99 8.44
N MET A 129 5.62 -0.65 7.15
CA MET A 129 6.01 -1.61 6.12
C MET A 129 7.26 -1.14 5.40
N HIS A 130 8.17 -2.07 5.18
CA HIS A 130 9.31 -1.86 4.29
C HIS A 130 8.84 -1.74 2.83
N ARG A 131 9.51 -0.91 2.03
CA ARG A 131 9.18 -0.65 0.62
C ARG A 131 9.03 -1.89 -0.27
N LEU A 132 9.68 -3.00 0.11
CA LEU A 132 9.67 -4.28 -0.60
C LEU A 132 8.72 -5.31 0.01
N THR A 133 7.90 -4.95 1.00
CA THR A 133 6.90 -5.88 1.55
C THR A 133 5.80 -6.11 0.51
N CYS A 134 5.63 -7.37 0.07
CA CYS A 134 4.51 -7.76 -0.79
C CYS A 134 3.22 -7.70 0.02
N HIS A 135 2.31 -6.83 -0.41
CA HIS A 135 1.04 -6.62 0.29
C HIS A 135 -0.09 -6.25 -0.67
N GLY A 136 -1.28 -6.33 -0.17
CA GLY A 136 -2.50 -5.93 -0.83
C GLY A 136 -3.60 -5.69 0.17
N SER A 137 -4.85 -5.69 -0.24
CA SER A 137 -5.98 -5.63 0.68
C SER A 137 -7.14 -6.49 0.21
N LEU A 138 -7.85 -7.08 1.16
CA LEU A 138 -9.04 -7.88 0.91
C LEU A 138 -10.18 -7.01 0.34
N PRO A 139 -11.20 -7.62 -0.30
CA PRO A 139 -12.42 -6.93 -0.66
C PRO A 139 -13.17 -6.45 0.58
N ASN A 140 -13.98 -5.41 0.44
CA ASN A 140 -14.87 -4.96 1.52
C ASN A 140 -16.26 -5.57 1.35
N ASN A 141 -16.53 -6.64 2.08
CA ASN A 141 -17.82 -7.34 2.10
C ASN A 141 -18.73 -6.87 3.24
N SER A 142 -18.29 -5.87 4.02
CA SER A 142 -19.08 -5.29 5.12
C SER A 142 -20.13 -4.28 4.62
N ASP A 143 -20.82 -3.65 5.56
CA ASP A 143 -21.79 -2.59 5.29
C ASP A 143 -21.21 -1.17 5.42
N ARG A 144 -19.91 -1.05 5.75
CA ARG A 144 -19.27 0.23 6.09
C ARG A 144 -18.11 0.53 5.16
N VAL A 145 -17.86 1.80 4.92
CA VAL A 145 -16.64 2.24 4.23
C VAL A 145 -15.44 1.99 5.15
N ARG A 146 -14.43 1.25 4.67
CA ARG A 146 -13.14 1.15 5.35
C ARG A 146 -12.28 2.36 4.94
N TRP A 147 -11.83 3.10 5.91
CA TRP A 147 -11.08 4.34 5.73
C TRP A 147 -9.68 4.18 6.34
N SER A 148 -8.64 4.48 5.56
CA SER A 148 -7.24 4.40 6.00
C SER A 148 -6.39 5.49 5.37
N LEU A 149 -5.24 5.74 5.99
CA LEU A 149 -4.18 6.58 5.48
C LEU A 149 -2.99 5.68 5.11
N ASP A 150 -2.40 5.91 3.94
CA ASP A 150 -1.10 5.33 3.56
C ASP A 150 -0.12 6.50 3.51
N LEU A 151 0.63 6.69 4.57
CA LEU A 151 1.61 7.76 4.67
C LEU A 151 2.99 7.20 4.38
N ARG A 152 3.74 7.88 3.52
CA ARG A 152 5.09 7.46 3.17
C ARG A 152 6.12 8.49 3.57
N TYR A 153 7.24 7.99 4.10
CA TYR A 153 8.37 8.78 4.55
C TYR A 153 9.66 8.23 3.97
N ASN A 154 10.63 9.09 3.75
CA ASN A 154 12.00 8.71 3.38
C ASN A 154 12.99 9.71 3.99
N PRO A 155 14.29 9.38 4.09
CA PRO A 155 15.31 10.36 4.48
C PRO A 155 15.34 11.56 3.54
N ILE A 156 15.65 12.74 4.09
CA ILE A 156 15.84 13.96 3.30
C ILE A 156 16.97 13.74 2.28
N GLY A 157 16.80 14.25 1.06
CA GLY A 157 17.78 14.17 -0.02
C GLY A 157 17.72 12.89 -0.85
N GLN A 158 16.96 11.87 -0.43
CA GLN A 158 16.74 10.69 -1.27
C GLN A 158 15.61 10.95 -2.31
N PRO A 159 15.70 10.38 -3.52
CA PRO A 159 14.68 10.54 -4.55
C PRO A 159 13.32 10.03 -4.10
N THR A 160 12.24 10.69 -4.49
CA THR A 160 10.88 10.32 -4.07
C THR A 160 10.18 9.35 -5.02
N GLY A 161 10.72 9.16 -6.23
CA GLY A 161 10.06 8.42 -7.30
C GLY A 161 8.81 9.10 -7.86
N ARG A 162 8.57 10.36 -7.50
CA ARG A 162 7.44 11.19 -7.95
C ARG A 162 7.83 12.67 -8.02
N GLY A 163 8.94 12.97 -8.69
CA GLY A 163 9.52 14.31 -8.75
C GLY A 163 8.59 15.43 -9.22
N SER A 164 7.48 15.10 -9.93
CA SER A 164 6.47 16.09 -10.34
C SER A 164 5.53 16.54 -9.21
N PHE A 165 5.55 15.87 -8.06
CA PHE A 165 4.69 16.20 -6.92
C PHE A 165 5.53 16.69 -5.75
N PRO A 166 5.08 17.76 -5.04
CA PRO A 166 5.80 18.26 -3.90
C PRO A 166 5.59 17.36 -2.68
N GLY A 167 6.69 17.05 -2.00
CA GLY A 167 6.66 16.60 -0.61
C GLY A 167 7.09 17.75 0.31
N PHE A 168 7.33 17.47 1.56
CA PHE A 168 7.80 18.46 2.52
C PHE A 168 8.67 17.84 3.63
N VAL A 169 9.51 18.65 4.25
CA VAL A 169 10.28 18.25 5.42
C VAL A 169 9.31 18.06 6.59
N ALA A 170 9.26 16.85 7.14
CA ALA A 170 8.38 16.52 8.26
C ALA A 170 9.10 16.65 9.61
N ARG A 171 10.42 16.45 9.62
CA ARG A 171 11.29 16.64 10.79
C ARG A 171 12.74 16.82 10.34
#